data_f4216b721a6c5c2f8f95163790355b83
#
_entry.id   f4216b721a6c5c2f8f95163790355b83
#
_cell.length_a   1.000
_cell.length_b   1.000
_cell.length_c   1.000
_cell.angle_alpha   90.00
_cell.angle_beta   90.00
_cell.angle_gamma   90.00
#
_symmetry.space_group_name_H-M   'P 1'
#
loop_
_entity.id
_entity.type
_entity.pdbx_description
1 polymer ?
#
loop_
_entity_poly.entity_id
_entity_poly.type
_entity_poly.pdbx_seq_one_letter_code
_entity_poly.pdbx_strand_id
1 'polypeptide(L)'
;VKPFMDKLELDFAVTYNGQYIFSKDMVISATPIDKQSLRDLIAYAKEHRKEISLGTEQAMQGSKIMTFGMSSFSQWATQFIPRKMTRTVSHGFNKVVSKALPQHEEDLLKLIQEPIYQVLILADPAESAKIEANFPHLKFTRSSPYAADIINQGMSKLEGIRLVGQEYGFDIHQVMAFGDSDNDLEMLSG
;
A
#
# COMPACT_ATOMS: atom_id res chain seq x y z
N VAL A 1 -0.84 -13.41 2.43
CA VAL A 1 0.14 -13.79 1.39
C VAL A 1 0.56 -15.25 1.56
N LYS A 2 0.93 -15.73 2.77
CA LYS A 2 1.38 -17.13 3.01
C LYS A 2 0.54 -18.22 2.33
N PRO A 3 -0.81 -18.22 2.41
CA PRO A 3 -1.62 -19.25 1.72
C PRO A 3 -1.46 -19.26 0.19
N PHE A 4 -1.13 -18.12 -0.42
CA PHE A 4 -0.83 -18.05 -1.85
C PHE A 4 0.55 -18.58 -2.18
N MET A 5 1.54 -18.31 -1.31
CA MET A 5 2.89 -18.88 -1.46
C MET A 5 2.83 -20.39 -1.47
N ASP A 6 2.10 -20.98 -0.53
CA ASP A 6 1.95 -22.46 -0.45
C ASP A 6 1.23 -23.02 -1.67
N LYS A 7 0.12 -22.38 -2.08
CA LYS A 7 -0.69 -22.83 -3.23
C LYS A 7 0.05 -22.75 -4.57
N LEU A 8 0.88 -21.71 -4.75
CA LEU A 8 1.60 -21.42 -5.99
C LEU A 8 3.06 -21.85 -5.94
N GLU A 9 3.47 -22.50 -4.84
CA GLU A 9 4.85 -22.99 -4.62
C GLU A 9 5.90 -21.87 -4.75
N LEU A 10 5.55 -20.64 -4.27
CA LEU A 10 6.47 -19.51 -4.32
C LEU A 10 7.54 -19.61 -3.23
N ASP A 11 8.79 -19.33 -3.57
CA ASP A 11 9.90 -19.37 -2.63
C ASP A 11 9.92 -18.19 -1.68
N PHE A 12 9.53 -17.00 -2.17
CA PHE A 12 9.53 -15.76 -1.38
C PHE A 12 8.40 -14.81 -1.81
N ALA A 13 8.13 -13.82 -0.97
CA ALA A 13 7.18 -12.74 -1.24
C ALA A 13 7.82 -11.39 -0.94
N VAL A 14 7.69 -10.47 -1.90
CA VAL A 14 8.00 -9.04 -1.75
C VAL A 14 6.68 -8.31 -1.55
N THR A 15 6.44 -7.79 -0.37
CA THR A 15 5.18 -7.14 -0.01
C THR A 15 5.39 -5.67 0.38
N TYR A 16 4.30 -4.90 0.42
CA TYR A 16 4.34 -3.48 0.79
C TYR A 16 5.36 -2.67 -0.01
N ASN A 17 5.36 -2.88 -1.35
CA ASN A 17 6.28 -2.21 -2.28
C ASN A 17 7.77 -2.37 -1.89
N GLY A 18 8.16 -3.56 -1.40
CA GLY A 18 9.54 -3.88 -1.03
C GLY A 18 9.87 -3.70 0.45
N GLN A 19 8.98 -3.16 1.27
CA GLN A 19 9.29 -2.88 2.68
C GLN A 19 9.24 -4.11 3.60
N TYR A 20 8.57 -5.19 3.18
CA TYR A 20 8.55 -6.45 3.93
C TYR A 20 8.71 -7.63 2.98
N ILE A 21 9.81 -8.35 3.14
CA ILE A 21 10.23 -9.43 2.26
C ILE A 21 10.49 -10.67 3.12
N PHE A 22 9.90 -11.79 2.72
CA PHE A 22 10.06 -13.05 3.45
C PHE A 22 10.00 -14.26 2.53
N SER A 23 10.67 -15.32 2.95
CA SER A 23 10.56 -16.68 2.40
C SER A 23 9.60 -17.51 3.27
N LYS A 24 9.51 -18.82 2.96
CA LYS A 24 8.78 -19.77 3.82
C LYS A 24 9.41 -19.88 5.20
N ASP A 25 10.72 -19.72 5.29
CA ASP A 25 11.51 -20.04 6.47
C ASP A 25 11.92 -18.80 7.29
N MET A 26 12.09 -17.63 6.64
CA MET A 26 12.64 -16.46 7.32
C MET A 26 12.16 -15.14 6.72
N VAL A 27 12.28 -14.08 7.50
CA VAL A 27 12.18 -12.69 7.04
C VAL A 27 13.53 -12.30 6.44
N ILE A 28 13.52 -11.90 5.17
CA ILE A 28 14.72 -11.48 4.42
C ILE A 28 15.02 -10.02 4.70
N SER A 29 13.99 -9.17 4.66
CA SER A 29 14.11 -7.73 4.94
C SER A 29 12.81 -7.19 5.53
N ALA A 30 12.93 -6.27 6.48
CA ALA A 30 11.81 -5.59 7.10
C ALA A 30 12.19 -4.13 7.40
N THR A 31 11.61 -3.20 6.65
CA THR A 31 11.90 -1.76 6.73
C THR A 31 10.63 -0.98 7.09
N PRO A 32 10.23 -0.95 8.37
CA PRO A 32 9.01 -0.25 8.78
C PRO A 32 9.16 1.26 8.64
N ILE A 33 8.03 1.95 8.48
CA ILE A 33 7.95 3.42 8.54
C ILE A 33 8.20 3.85 10.00
N ASP A 34 8.93 4.94 10.18
CA ASP A 34 9.23 5.44 11.52
C ASP A 34 7.95 5.93 12.24
N LYS A 35 7.97 5.81 13.57
CA LYS A 35 6.79 6.09 14.40
C LYS A 35 6.37 7.55 14.40
N GLN A 36 7.30 8.48 14.17
CA GLN A 36 6.94 9.91 14.12
C GLN A 36 6.19 10.22 12.83
N SER A 37 6.69 9.77 11.68
CA SER A 37 6.01 9.88 10.40
C SER A 37 4.60 9.27 10.44
N LEU A 38 4.44 8.13 11.11
CA LEU A 38 3.11 7.51 11.28
C LEU A 38 2.16 8.37 12.12
N ARG A 39 2.64 8.98 13.21
CA ARG A 39 1.83 9.91 14.02
C ARG A 39 1.40 11.12 13.20
N ASP A 40 2.33 11.71 12.45
CA ASP A 40 2.09 12.88 11.63
C ASP A 40 1.09 12.58 10.50
N LEU A 41 1.18 11.40 9.85
CA LEU A 41 0.22 10.93 8.87
C LEU A 41 -1.18 10.70 9.48
N ILE A 42 -1.26 10.11 10.66
CA ILE A 42 -2.54 9.90 11.38
C ILE A 42 -3.16 11.25 11.75
N ALA A 43 -2.38 12.18 12.28
CA ALA A 43 -2.84 13.53 12.62
C ALA A 43 -3.34 14.29 11.39
N TYR A 44 -2.57 14.23 10.28
CA TYR A 44 -2.95 14.81 9.00
C TYR A 44 -4.28 14.21 8.48
N ALA A 45 -4.39 12.89 8.49
CA ALA A 45 -5.58 12.20 8.02
C ALA A 45 -6.82 12.60 8.83
N LYS A 46 -6.70 12.73 10.14
CA LYS A 46 -7.76 13.20 11.03
C LYS A 46 -8.17 14.64 10.71
N GLU A 47 -7.21 15.56 10.64
CA GLU A 47 -7.45 16.99 10.36
C GLU A 47 -8.16 17.17 9.02
N HIS A 48 -7.73 16.45 7.99
CA HIS A 48 -8.27 16.55 6.64
C HIS A 48 -9.38 15.54 6.32
N ARG A 49 -9.86 14.79 7.33
CA ARG A 49 -10.91 13.77 7.21
C ARG A 49 -10.62 12.76 6.11
N LYS A 50 -9.39 12.26 6.08
CA LYS A 50 -8.94 11.22 5.15
C LYS A 50 -9.00 9.86 5.81
N GLU A 51 -9.42 8.87 5.02
CA GLU A 51 -9.38 7.48 5.43
C GLU A 51 -8.00 6.91 5.18
N ILE A 52 -7.43 6.23 6.18
CA ILE A 52 -6.15 5.54 6.09
C ILE A 52 -6.24 4.10 6.60
N SER A 53 -5.35 3.26 6.10
CA SER A 53 -5.11 1.91 6.62
C SER A 53 -3.63 1.66 6.78
N LEU A 54 -3.26 0.93 7.80
CA LEU A 54 -1.88 0.62 8.18
C LEU A 54 -1.57 -0.83 7.86
N GLY A 55 -0.48 -1.06 7.14
CA GLY A 55 0.01 -2.39 6.77
C GLY A 55 0.93 -2.96 7.84
N THR A 56 0.47 -3.94 8.58
CA THR A 56 1.25 -4.73 9.53
C THR A 56 1.78 -6.01 8.88
N GLU A 57 2.63 -6.75 9.56
CA GLU A 57 3.09 -8.07 9.11
C GLU A 57 1.92 -9.03 8.78
N GLN A 58 0.83 -8.94 9.51
CA GLN A 58 -0.29 -9.86 9.37
C GLN A 58 -1.28 -9.43 8.30
N ALA A 59 -1.66 -8.15 8.25
CA ALA A 59 -2.68 -7.62 7.34
C ALA A 59 -2.69 -6.10 7.28
N MET A 60 -3.43 -5.57 6.29
CA MET A 60 -3.87 -4.17 6.33
C MET A 60 -4.95 -4.00 7.41
N GLN A 61 -4.76 -3.03 8.30
CA GLN A 61 -5.67 -2.73 9.41
C GLN A 61 -6.02 -1.23 9.39
N GLY A 62 -7.20 -0.89 9.90
CA GLY A 62 -7.67 0.49 9.96
C GLY A 62 -9.07 0.65 9.36
N SER A 63 -9.20 1.32 8.22
CA SER A 63 -10.51 1.61 7.63
C SER A 63 -11.29 0.35 7.26
N LYS A 64 -12.49 0.20 7.85
CA LYS A 64 -13.44 -0.88 7.50
C LYS A 64 -13.89 -0.79 6.04
N ILE A 65 -13.86 0.40 5.46
CA ILE A 65 -14.24 0.66 4.08
C ILE A 65 -13.18 0.13 3.11
N MET A 66 -11.91 0.33 3.42
CA MET A 66 -10.82 -0.26 2.64
C MET A 66 -10.83 -1.78 2.73
N THR A 67 -11.10 -2.34 3.92
CA THR A 67 -11.25 -3.79 4.10
C THR A 67 -12.44 -4.35 3.30
N PHE A 68 -13.55 -3.61 3.24
CA PHE A 68 -14.73 -4.01 2.44
C PHE A 68 -14.49 -3.76 0.94
N GLY A 69 -13.83 -2.65 0.58
CA GLY A 69 -13.48 -2.31 -0.81
C GLY A 69 -12.47 -3.25 -1.46
N MET A 70 -11.62 -3.91 -0.68
CA MET A 70 -10.69 -4.94 -1.12
C MET A 70 -11.31 -6.35 -1.18
N SER A 71 -12.61 -6.50 -0.82
CA SER A 71 -13.30 -7.77 -0.97
C SER A 71 -13.52 -8.12 -2.44
N SER A 72 -13.58 -9.41 -2.75
CA SER A 72 -13.83 -9.93 -4.11
C SER A 72 -15.07 -9.35 -4.79
N PHE A 73 -16.03 -8.86 -4.00
CA PHE A 73 -17.26 -8.22 -4.48
C PHE A 73 -17.01 -6.84 -5.08
N SER A 74 -16.12 -6.04 -4.52
CA SER A 74 -15.79 -4.71 -5.07
C SER A 74 -14.96 -4.81 -6.34
N GLN A 75 -14.07 -5.78 -6.44
CA GLN A 75 -13.35 -6.06 -7.69
C GLN A 75 -14.31 -6.50 -8.80
N TRP A 76 -15.30 -7.32 -8.47
CA TRP A 76 -16.34 -7.70 -9.42
C TRP A 76 -17.23 -6.51 -9.84
N ALA A 77 -17.64 -5.66 -8.91
CA ALA A 77 -18.49 -4.50 -9.20
C ALA A 77 -17.78 -3.45 -10.06
N THR A 78 -16.48 -3.25 -9.92
CA THR A 78 -15.70 -2.29 -10.72
C THR A 78 -15.52 -2.72 -12.17
N GLN A 79 -15.58 -4.01 -12.49
CA GLN A 79 -15.52 -4.51 -13.86
C GLN A 79 -16.74 -4.10 -14.72
N PHE A 80 -17.88 -3.79 -14.07
CA PHE A 80 -19.12 -3.40 -14.75
C PHE A 80 -19.33 -1.88 -14.84
N ILE A 81 -18.46 -1.07 -14.26
CA ILE A 81 -18.58 0.40 -14.33
C ILE A 81 -17.85 0.91 -15.58
N PRO A 82 -18.57 1.54 -16.54
CA PRO A 82 -17.93 2.11 -17.73
C PRO A 82 -16.85 3.14 -17.35
N ARG A 83 -15.69 3.09 -18.01
CA ARG A 83 -14.55 4.00 -17.77
C ARG A 83 -14.90 5.50 -17.77
N LYS A 84 -15.98 5.90 -18.45
CA LYS A 84 -16.47 7.29 -18.47
C LYS A 84 -17.20 7.73 -17.19
N MET A 85 -17.69 6.80 -16.37
CA MET A 85 -18.41 7.10 -15.12
C MET A 85 -17.49 7.06 -13.88
N THR A 86 -16.26 6.61 -14.00
CA THR A 86 -15.34 6.44 -12.87
C THR A 86 -15.05 7.74 -12.11
N ARG A 87 -14.95 8.88 -12.81
CA ARG A 87 -14.70 10.18 -12.18
C ARG A 87 -15.86 10.68 -11.31
N THR A 88 -17.09 10.47 -11.74
CA THR A 88 -18.30 10.90 -11.00
C THR A 88 -18.62 9.96 -9.85
N VAL A 89 -18.38 8.65 -10.05
CA VAL A 89 -18.57 7.62 -9.03
C VAL A 89 -17.53 7.75 -7.92
N SER A 90 -16.24 8.07 -8.25
CA SER A 90 -15.20 8.27 -7.25
C SER A 90 -15.46 9.45 -6.32
N HIS A 91 -15.93 10.58 -6.88
CA HIS A 91 -16.28 11.76 -6.08
C HIS A 91 -17.50 11.53 -5.19
N GLY A 92 -18.50 10.81 -5.70
CA GLY A 92 -19.70 10.41 -4.94
C GLY A 92 -19.38 9.36 -3.88
N PHE A 93 -18.56 8.38 -4.22
CA PHE A 93 -18.11 7.31 -3.32
C PHE A 93 -17.25 7.87 -2.17
N ASN A 94 -16.26 8.72 -2.45
CA ASN A 94 -15.47 9.38 -1.41
C ASN A 94 -16.35 10.25 -0.48
N LYS A 95 -17.37 10.92 -1.00
CA LYS A 95 -18.27 11.76 -0.21
C LYS A 95 -19.25 10.95 0.66
N VAL A 96 -19.66 9.78 0.24
CA VAL A 96 -20.50 8.83 1.01
C VAL A 96 -19.67 8.12 2.05
N VAL A 97 -18.47 7.68 1.66
CA VAL A 97 -17.51 6.93 2.46
C VAL A 97 -16.96 7.78 3.62
N SER A 98 -16.59 9.04 3.36
CA SER A 98 -16.11 9.96 4.40
C SER A 98 -17.18 10.34 5.45
N LYS A 99 -18.46 10.10 5.17
CA LYS A 99 -19.56 10.31 6.12
C LYS A 99 -19.92 9.07 6.96
N ALA A 100 -19.47 7.90 6.55
CA ALA A 100 -20.07 6.67 7.05
C ALA A 100 -19.42 6.06 8.29
N LEU A 101 -18.10 6.28 8.54
CA LEU A 101 -17.44 5.67 9.70
C LEU A 101 -16.24 6.52 10.16
N PRO A 102 -16.27 7.15 11.34
CA PRO A 102 -15.08 7.73 11.94
C PRO A 102 -14.08 6.64 12.31
N GLN A 103 -12.87 6.73 11.78
CA GLN A 103 -11.73 5.99 12.34
C GLN A 103 -11.43 6.57 13.72
N HIS A 104 -11.35 5.72 14.73
CA HIS A 104 -10.89 6.15 16.03
C HIS A 104 -9.37 6.31 15.96
N GLU A 105 -8.88 7.55 16.08
CA GLU A 105 -7.45 7.87 16.16
C GLU A 105 -6.72 7.00 17.17
N GLU A 106 -7.34 6.77 18.32
CA GLU A 106 -6.80 5.93 19.39
C GLU A 106 -6.50 4.50 18.93
N ASP A 107 -7.31 3.94 18.04
CA ASP A 107 -7.07 2.59 17.52
C ASP A 107 -5.90 2.57 16.54
N LEU A 108 -5.75 3.59 15.71
CA LEU A 108 -4.59 3.76 14.83
C LEU A 108 -3.31 3.99 15.64
N LEU A 109 -3.37 4.82 16.70
CA LEU A 109 -2.24 5.07 17.59
C LEU A 109 -1.81 3.83 18.39
N LYS A 110 -2.74 2.92 18.68
CA LYS A 110 -2.41 1.61 19.24
C LYS A 110 -1.69 0.72 18.22
N LEU A 111 -2.18 0.70 16.97
CA LEU A 111 -1.59 -0.10 15.89
C LEU A 111 -0.13 0.27 15.60
N ILE A 112 0.25 1.54 15.68
CA ILE A 112 1.66 1.96 15.45
C ILE A 112 2.63 1.56 16.57
N GLN A 113 2.18 0.85 17.60
CA GLN A 113 3.11 0.15 18.50
C GLN A 113 3.78 -1.05 17.81
N GLU A 114 3.08 -1.67 16.86
CA GLU A 114 3.64 -2.68 15.96
C GLU A 114 4.39 -2.04 14.79
N PRO A 115 5.29 -2.78 14.12
CA PRO A 115 5.93 -2.32 12.89
C PRO A 115 4.90 -2.11 11.77
N ILE A 116 4.89 -0.95 11.14
CA ILE A 116 4.02 -0.60 10.02
C ILE A 116 4.86 -0.46 8.76
N TYR A 117 4.52 -1.21 7.73
CA TYR A 117 5.29 -1.29 6.49
C TYR A 117 4.69 -0.47 5.34
N GLN A 118 3.44 -0.05 5.44
CA GLN A 118 2.77 0.78 4.43
C GLN A 118 1.60 1.51 5.05
N VAL A 119 1.36 2.73 4.61
CA VAL A 119 0.11 3.44 4.86
C VAL A 119 -0.62 3.58 3.54
N LEU A 120 -1.87 3.13 3.50
CA LEU A 120 -2.78 3.37 2.38
C LEU A 120 -3.67 4.56 2.73
N ILE A 121 -3.72 5.57 1.88
CA ILE A 121 -4.59 6.74 2.04
C ILE A 121 -5.55 6.88 0.88
N LEU A 122 -6.85 7.12 1.16
CA LEU A 122 -7.82 7.43 0.12
C LEU A 122 -7.60 8.86 -0.38
N ALA A 123 -7.06 8.97 -1.59
CA ALA A 123 -6.81 10.24 -2.26
C ALA A 123 -6.73 10.02 -3.77
N ASP A 124 -7.28 10.95 -4.55
CA ASP A 124 -7.02 10.98 -5.99
C ASP A 124 -5.58 11.45 -6.29
N PRO A 125 -5.11 11.40 -7.55
CA PRO A 125 -3.74 11.80 -7.89
C PRO A 125 -3.38 13.24 -7.51
N ALA A 126 -4.32 14.19 -7.67
CA ALA A 126 -4.07 15.60 -7.36
C ALA A 126 -4.02 15.84 -5.85
N GLU A 127 -4.84 15.14 -5.09
CA GLU A 127 -4.83 15.17 -3.62
C GLU A 127 -3.56 14.51 -3.07
N SER A 128 -3.17 13.35 -3.58
CA SER A 128 -1.98 12.65 -3.09
C SER A 128 -0.70 13.45 -3.33
N ALA A 129 -0.58 14.16 -4.46
CA ALA A 129 0.56 15.05 -4.70
C ALA A 129 0.64 16.21 -3.68
N LYS A 130 -0.51 16.74 -3.23
CA LYS A 130 -0.55 17.75 -2.16
C LYS A 130 -0.15 17.17 -0.80
N ILE A 131 -0.56 15.94 -0.52
CA ILE A 131 -0.19 15.27 0.73
C ILE A 131 1.31 14.98 0.73
N GLU A 132 1.84 14.45 -0.38
CA GLU A 132 3.26 14.14 -0.55
C GLU A 132 4.16 15.36 -0.30
N ALA A 133 3.74 16.55 -0.74
CA ALA A 133 4.46 17.78 -0.48
C ALA A 133 4.65 18.11 1.03
N ASN A 134 3.79 17.59 1.90
CA ASN A 134 3.91 17.74 3.35
C ASN A 134 4.80 16.64 3.99
N PHE A 135 5.10 15.57 3.25
CA PHE A 135 5.87 14.42 3.73
C PHE A 135 7.01 14.06 2.76
N PRO A 136 7.97 14.98 2.48
CA PRO A 136 8.99 14.80 1.44
C PRO A 136 9.98 13.66 1.74
N HIS A 137 10.00 13.13 2.96
CA HIS A 137 10.81 11.99 3.39
C HIS A 137 10.10 10.64 3.18
N LEU A 138 8.86 10.66 2.69
CA LEU A 138 8.10 9.48 2.32
C LEU A 138 7.88 9.45 0.81
N LYS A 139 7.67 8.27 0.26
CA LYS A 139 7.36 8.04 -1.15
C LYS A 139 5.89 7.68 -1.30
N PHE A 140 5.23 8.33 -2.24
CA PHE A 140 3.86 8.04 -2.62
C PHE A 140 3.83 7.30 -3.95
N THR A 141 3.22 6.13 -3.97
CA THR A 141 3.04 5.32 -5.17
C THR A 141 1.58 4.86 -5.27
N ARG A 142 1.20 4.30 -6.40
CA ARG A 142 -0.21 3.97 -6.66
C ARG A 142 -0.36 2.62 -7.35
N SER A 143 -1.32 1.84 -6.86
CA SER A 143 -1.86 0.66 -7.54
C SER A 143 -3.31 0.86 -7.95
N SER A 144 -3.90 2.04 -7.62
CA SER A 144 -5.31 2.37 -7.85
C SER A 144 -5.48 3.88 -8.08
N PRO A 145 -6.45 4.32 -8.91
CA PRO A 145 -6.77 5.73 -9.07
C PRO A 145 -7.41 6.38 -7.83
N TYR A 146 -7.80 5.58 -6.82
CA TYR A 146 -8.56 6.04 -5.66
C TYR A 146 -7.74 6.15 -4.38
N ALA A 147 -6.56 5.54 -4.35
CA ALA A 147 -5.72 5.48 -3.17
C ALA A 147 -4.25 5.60 -3.53
N ALA A 148 -3.45 6.13 -2.60
CA ALA A 148 -2.00 6.14 -2.65
C ALA A 148 -1.44 5.24 -1.55
N ASP A 149 -0.37 4.53 -1.90
CA ASP A 149 0.47 3.76 -1.00
C ASP A 149 1.62 4.65 -0.55
N ILE A 150 1.79 4.83 0.75
CA ILE A 150 2.86 5.63 1.36
C ILE A 150 3.88 4.68 1.98
N ILE A 151 5.12 4.83 1.58
CA ILE A 151 6.24 3.97 1.96
C ILE A 151 7.49 4.82 2.25
N ASN A 152 8.55 4.22 2.74
CA ASN A 152 9.83 4.91 2.91
C ASN A 152 10.44 5.31 1.56
N GLN A 153 11.15 6.42 1.51
CA GLN A 153 11.98 6.79 0.37
C GLN A 153 13.01 5.70 0.07
N GLY A 154 13.32 5.51 -1.21
CA GLY A 154 14.26 4.49 -1.67
C GLY A 154 13.67 3.08 -1.79
N MET A 155 12.45 2.84 -1.29
CA MET A 155 11.79 1.54 -1.40
C MET A 155 10.94 1.45 -2.67
N SER A 156 10.89 0.26 -3.24
CA SER A 156 10.07 -0.10 -4.40
C SER A 156 10.01 -1.61 -4.58
N LYS A 157 9.16 -2.08 -5.50
CA LYS A 157 9.14 -3.49 -5.88
C LYS A 157 10.48 -3.93 -6.47
N LEU A 158 11.13 -3.06 -7.28
CA LEU A 158 12.45 -3.30 -7.84
C LEU A 158 13.50 -3.46 -6.75
N GLU A 159 13.53 -2.55 -5.77
CA GLU A 159 14.47 -2.65 -4.66
C GLU A 159 14.26 -3.92 -3.84
N GLY A 160 12.99 -4.30 -3.65
CA GLY A 160 12.66 -5.57 -3.02
C GLY A 160 13.21 -6.79 -3.78
N ILE A 161 13.16 -6.80 -5.11
CA ILE A 161 13.74 -7.86 -5.94
C ILE A 161 15.28 -7.87 -5.80
N ARG A 162 15.92 -6.70 -5.78
CA ARG A 162 17.38 -6.58 -5.57
C ARG A 162 17.80 -7.17 -4.22
N LEU A 163 17.07 -6.90 -3.17
CA LEU A 163 17.34 -7.47 -1.84
C LEU A 163 17.22 -8.99 -1.83
N VAL A 164 16.20 -9.54 -2.51
CA VAL A 164 16.10 -11.01 -2.70
C VAL A 164 17.27 -11.54 -3.51
N GLY A 165 17.67 -10.85 -4.59
CA GLY A 165 18.83 -11.24 -5.39
C GLY A 165 20.14 -11.27 -4.61
N GLN A 166 20.33 -10.31 -3.70
CA GLN A 166 21.49 -10.31 -2.80
C GLN A 166 21.50 -11.50 -1.84
N GLU A 167 20.33 -11.87 -1.30
CA GLU A 167 20.21 -12.99 -0.38
C GLU A 167 20.38 -14.35 -1.07
N TYR A 168 19.80 -14.52 -2.26
CA TYR A 168 19.79 -15.80 -2.99
C TYR A 168 20.84 -15.90 -4.11
N GLY A 169 21.64 -14.87 -4.33
CA GLY A 169 22.79 -14.90 -5.24
C GLY A 169 22.41 -14.83 -6.74
N PHE A 170 21.35 -14.09 -7.11
CA PHE A 170 21.03 -13.82 -8.50
C PHE A 170 21.10 -12.33 -8.85
N ASP A 171 21.40 -12.02 -10.13
CA ASP A 171 21.45 -10.67 -10.65
C ASP A 171 20.08 -10.25 -11.19
N ILE A 172 19.79 -8.95 -11.12
CA ILE A 172 18.54 -8.38 -11.64
C ILE A 172 18.32 -8.69 -13.14
N HIS A 173 19.40 -8.82 -13.92
CA HIS A 173 19.33 -9.19 -15.33
C HIS A 173 18.89 -10.65 -15.57
N GLN A 174 18.81 -11.47 -14.52
CA GLN A 174 18.29 -12.84 -14.58
C GLN A 174 16.78 -12.89 -14.22
N VAL A 175 16.15 -11.75 -13.97
CA VAL A 175 14.76 -11.63 -13.53
C VAL A 175 13.86 -11.25 -14.70
N MET A 176 12.72 -11.94 -14.82
CA MET A 176 11.62 -11.53 -15.69
C MET A 176 10.48 -10.99 -14.83
N ALA A 177 10.07 -9.76 -15.09
CA ALA A 177 9.04 -9.07 -14.33
C ALA A 177 7.77 -8.84 -15.16
N PHE A 178 6.62 -8.87 -14.49
CA PHE A 178 5.31 -8.53 -15.05
C PHE A 178 4.61 -7.56 -14.10
N GLY A 179 3.92 -6.55 -14.67
CA GLY A 179 3.19 -5.56 -13.89
C GLY A 179 2.13 -4.87 -14.73
N ASP A 180 1.18 -4.19 -14.10
CA ASP A 180 0.04 -3.53 -14.75
C ASP A 180 -0.33 -2.18 -14.14
N SER A 181 0.43 -1.73 -13.13
CA SER A 181 0.12 -0.52 -12.35
C SER A 181 1.32 0.42 -12.23
N ASP A 182 1.08 1.67 -11.84
CA ASP A 182 2.12 2.70 -11.72
C ASP A 182 3.25 2.29 -10.76
N ASN A 183 2.95 1.56 -9.70
CA ASN A 183 3.94 1.06 -8.75
C ASN A 183 4.81 -0.10 -9.30
N ASP A 184 4.53 -0.57 -10.52
CA ASP A 184 5.35 -1.56 -11.23
C ASP A 184 6.37 -0.93 -12.19
N LEU A 185 6.24 0.37 -12.51
CA LEU A 185 7.06 1.04 -13.52
C LEU A 185 8.55 0.91 -13.24
N GLU A 186 8.99 1.10 -12.00
CA GLU A 186 10.40 0.95 -11.63
C GLU A 186 10.89 -0.49 -11.87
N MET A 187 10.09 -1.48 -11.49
CA MET A 187 10.41 -2.90 -11.68
C MET A 187 10.47 -3.30 -13.16
N LEU A 188 9.64 -2.70 -14.00
CA LEU A 188 9.56 -3.01 -15.44
C LEU A 188 10.65 -2.27 -16.26
N SER A 189 11.22 -1.20 -15.72
CA SER A 189 12.22 -0.36 -16.42
C SER A 189 13.66 -0.56 -15.93
N GLY A 190 13.86 -1.22 -14.80
CA GLY A 190 15.16 -1.45 -14.16
C GLY A 190 15.69 -2.84 -14.38
#